data_5e08ba14e87424d28209787c188f0d3e
#
_entry.id   5e08ba14e87424d28209787c188f0d3e
#
_cell.length_a   1.000
_cell.length_b   1.000
_cell.length_c   1.000
_cell.angle_alpha   90.00
_cell.angle_beta   90.00
_cell.angle_gamma   90.00
#
_symmetry.space_group_name_H-M   'P 1'
#
loop_
_entity.id
_entity.type
_entity.pdbx_description
1 polymer ?
#
loop_
_entity_poly.entity_id
_entity_poly.type
_entity_poly.pdbx_seq_one_letter_code
_entity_poly.pdbx_strand_id
1 'polypeptide(L)'
;IVDSIFIGGGTPSLLSSDQMQALMDVVRESFYVADDAEITAECNPGTVTRKKLCAYKRAGINRLSIGLQSADNEELALLGRIHTWEEFLDTFKAARNACFTNINIDIMSALPGQTVLSYQNTLTSVLALHPEHISAYSLIIEEGTPFFDEYGETDCAKKKKKDAAKLLPSEDEVVQMDELT
;
A
#
# COMPACT_ATOMS: atom_id res chain seq x y z
N ILE A 1 24.52 -12.73 9.15
CA ILE A 1 23.32 -13.47 8.70
C ILE A 1 22.23 -12.46 8.50
N VAL A 2 21.55 -12.52 7.35
CA VAL A 2 20.40 -11.70 7.02
C VAL A 2 19.15 -12.55 7.24
N ASP A 3 18.26 -12.11 8.13
CA ASP A 3 17.01 -12.78 8.48
C ASP A 3 15.78 -12.13 7.86
N SER A 4 15.94 -10.91 7.32
CA SER A 4 14.86 -10.21 6.60
C SER A 4 15.40 -9.34 5.47
N ILE A 5 14.65 -9.28 4.37
CA ILE A 5 14.92 -8.43 3.21
C ILE A 5 13.61 -7.74 2.82
N PHE A 6 13.67 -6.42 2.65
CA PHE A 6 12.55 -5.63 2.18
C PHE A 6 12.91 -4.91 0.89
N ILE A 7 12.24 -5.27 -0.21
CA ILE A 7 12.42 -4.66 -1.52
C ILE A 7 11.32 -3.60 -1.68
N GLY A 8 11.70 -2.35 -1.44
CA GLY A 8 10.81 -1.19 -1.47
C GLY A 8 11.38 -0.04 -2.27
N GLY A 9 10.66 1.09 -2.26
CA GLY A 9 11.02 2.32 -2.94
C GLY A 9 10.63 2.35 -4.42
N GLY A 10 10.01 3.44 -4.85
CA GLY A 10 9.42 3.53 -6.17
C GLY A 10 8.33 2.47 -6.38
N THR A 11 8.53 1.55 -7.30
CA THR A 11 7.56 0.47 -7.57
C THR A 11 8.31 -0.83 -7.91
N PRO A 12 8.74 -1.61 -6.91
CA PRO A 12 9.51 -2.85 -7.14
C PRO A 12 8.76 -3.87 -8.01
N SER A 13 7.43 -3.86 -7.93
CA SER A 13 6.58 -4.74 -8.76
C SER A 13 6.59 -4.42 -10.26
N LEU A 14 7.24 -3.35 -10.70
CA LEU A 14 7.50 -3.10 -12.12
C LEU A 14 8.68 -3.92 -12.67
N LEU A 15 9.61 -4.37 -11.82
CA LEU A 15 10.72 -5.22 -12.25
C LEU A 15 10.20 -6.42 -13.02
N SER A 16 10.87 -6.78 -14.10
CA SER A 16 10.59 -8.03 -14.81
C SER A 16 10.93 -9.25 -13.93
N SER A 17 10.44 -10.42 -14.30
CA SER A 17 10.79 -11.67 -13.60
C SER A 17 12.31 -11.90 -13.58
N ASP A 18 12.98 -11.61 -14.69
CA ASP A 18 14.43 -11.82 -14.82
C ASP A 18 15.22 -10.78 -13.99
N GLN A 19 14.73 -9.53 -13.92
CA GLN A 19 15.34 -8.50 -13.08
C GLN A 19 15.21 -8.83 -11.59
N MET A 20 14.04 -9.31 -11.16
CA MET A 20 13.83 -9.74 -9.77
C MET A 20 14.72 -10.94 -9.43
N GLN A 21 14.86 -11.92 -10.35
CA GLN A 21 15.75 -13.05 -10.16
C GLN A 21 17.20 -12.59 -10.04
N ALA A 22 17.68 -11.75 -10.97
CA ALA A 22 19.04 -11.23 -10.94
C ALA A 22 19.35 -10.44 -9.66
N LEU A 23 18.40 -9.62 -9.18
CA LEU A 23 18.53 -8.93 -7.90
C LEU A 23 18.74 -9.90 -6.74
N MET A 24 17.89 -10.94 -6.67
CA MET A 24 17.98 -11.93 -5.59
C MET A 24 19.23 -12.80 -5.68
N ASP A 25 19.73 -13.07 -6.87
CA ASP A 25 21.00 -13.80 -7.07
C ASP A 25 22.17 -12.97 -6.52
N VAL A 26 22.25 -11.68 -6.87
CA VAL A 26 23.31 -10.78 -6.34
C VAL A 26 23.22 -10.64 -4.82
N VAL A 27 22.02 -10.56 -4.26
CA VAL A 27 21.83 -10.51 -2.80
C VAL A 27 22.38 -11.77 -2.13
N ARG A 28 22.09 -12.96 -2.67
CA ARG A 28 22.57 -14.24 -2.11
C ARG A 28 24.06 -14.46 -2.32
N GLU A 29 24.63 -13.92 -3.38
CA GLU A 29 26.07 -13.95 -3.60
C GLU A 29 26.82 -13.01 -2.65
N SER A 30 26.19 -11.90 -2.26
CA SER A 30 26.79 -10.87 -1.43
C SER A 30 26.60 -11.08 0.08
N PHE A 31 25.53 -11.75 0.47
CA PHE A 31 25.13 -11.90 1.87
C PHE A 31 24.76 -13.35 2.19
N TYR A 32 25.04 -13.74 3.43
CA TYR A 32 24.49 -15.00 3.97
C TYR A 32 23.03 -14.76 4.41
N VAL A 33 22.09 -15.14 3.56
CA VAL A 33 20.64 -15.07 3.80
C VAL A 33 20.20 -16.35 4.47
N ALA A 34 19.50 -16.25 5.59
CA ALA A 34 18.96 -17.41 6.30
C ALA A 34 17.90 -18.14 5.46
N ASP A 35 17.81 -19.47 5.61
CA ASP A 35 16.86 -20.29 4.83
C ASP A 35 15.41 -19.91 5.09
N ASP A 36 15.09 -19.40 6.29
CA ASP A 36 13.78 -18.94 6.75
C ASP A 36 13.61 -17.42 6.71
N ALA A 37 14.53 -16.70 6.08
CA ALA A 37 14.47 -15.25 5.98
C ALA A 37 13.13 -14.78 5.38
N GLU A 38 12.53 -13.75 5.97
CA GLU A 38 11.41 -13.05 5.36
C GLU A 38 11.88 -12.16 4.21
N ILE A 39 11.41 -12.40 3.01
CA ILE A 39 11.76 -11.61 1.83
C ILE A 39 10.49 -10.97 1.26
N THR A 40 10.33 -9.69 1.56
CA THR A 40 9.16 -8.89 1.17
C THR A 40 9.43 -8.10 -0.10
N ALA A 41 8.45 -8.04 -0.99
CA ALA A 41 8.42 -7.09 -2.09
C ALA A 41 7.17 -6.22 -2.04
N GLU A 42 7.35 -4.90 -2.20
CA GLU A 42 6.23 -3.97 -2.41
C GLU A 42 5.60 -4.20 -3.78
N CYS A 43 4.27 -4.15 -3.80
CA CYS A 43 3.47 -4.43 -4.99
C CYS A 43 2.35 -3.41 -5.13
N ASN A 44 2.31 -2.71 -6.25
CA ASN A 44 1.15 -1.88 -6.59
C ASN A 44 0.13 -2.71 -7.40
N PRO A 45 -1.18 -2.58 -7.11
CA PRO A 45 -2.23 -3.22 -7.89
C PRO A 45 -2.11 -2.91 -9.38
N GLY A 46 -2.47 -3.87 -10.24
CA GLY A 46 -2.39 -3.73 -11.69
C GLY A 46 -0.99 -3.90 -12.30
N THR A 47 0.10 -3.92 -11.50
CA THR A 47 1.48 -4.04 -12.02
C THR A 47 1.97 -5.48 -12.17
N VAL A 48 1.24 -6.43 -11.64
CA VAL A 48 1.63 -7.84 -11.61
C VAL A 48 0.55 -8.76 -12.15
N THR A 49 1.00 -9.87 -12.73
CA THR A 49 0.16 -11.00 -13.13
C THR A 49 0.50 -12.22 -12.28
N ARG A 50 -0.39 -13.22 -12.22
CA ARG A 50 -0.09 -14.50 -11.57
C ARG A 50 1.24 -15.09 -12.04
N LYS A 51 1.51 -15.07 -13.36
CA LYS A 51 2.77 -15.61 -13.94
C LYS A 51 3.99 -14.89 -13.34
N LYS A 52 3.94 -13.55 -13.25
CA LYS A 52 5.02 -12.73 -12.69
C LYS A 52 5.21 -13.01 -11.21
N LEU A 53 4.12 -13.09 -10.44
CA LEU A 53 4.15 -13.43 -9.03
C LEU A 53 4.71 -14.83 -8.74
N CYS A 54 4.37 -15.83 -9.58
CA CYS A 54 5.00 -17.15 -9.52
C CYS A 54 6.52 -17.09 -9.75
N ALA A 55 6.98 -16.20 -10.64
CA ALA A 55 8.42 -16.01 -10.85
C ALA A 55 9.08 -15.32 -9.65
N TYR A 56 8.47 -14.30 -9.08
CA TYR A 56 8.95 -13.64 -7.85
C TYR A 56 9.08 -14.65 -6.70
N LYS A 57 8.07 -15.51 -6.53
CA LYS A 57 8.13 -16.56 -5.51
C LYS A 57 9.29 -17.53 -5.74
N ARG A 58 9.57 -17.93 -7.01
CA ARG A 58 10.75 -18.77 -7.34
C ARG A 58 12.07 -18.04 -7.08
N ALA A 59 12.12 -16.72 -7.28
CA ALA A 59 13.28 -15.90 -6.93
C ALA A 59 13.50 -15.80 -5.41
N GLY A 60 12.51 -16.22 -4.60
CA GLY A 60 12.60 -16.30 -3.15
C GLY A 60 11.76 -15.27 -2.41
N ILE A 61 11.01 -14.42 -3.12
CA ILE A 61 10.05 -13.54 -2.44
C ILE A 61 8.99 -14.40 -1.76
N ASN A 62 8.82 -14.26 -0.46
CA ASN A 62 7.87 -15.06 0.32
C ASN A 62 6.77 -14.23 0.99
N ARG A 63 6.90 -12.89 1.00
CA ARG A 63 5.89 -11.95 1.49
C ARG A 63 5.64 -10.85 0.46
N LEU A 64 4.39 -10.39 0.34
CA LEU A 64 4.02 -9.22 -0.47
C LEU A 64 3.45 -8.13 0.43
N SER A 65 3.81 -6.86 0.16
CA SER A 65 3.12 -5.69 0.71
C SER A 65 2.37 -5.00 -0.43
N ILE A 66 1.03 -5.05 -0.39
CA ILE A 66 0.19 -4.54 -1.48
C ILE A 66 -0.42 -3.20 -1.06
N GLY A 67 -0.04 -2.14 -1.76
CA GLY A 67 -0.50 -0.79 -1.50
C GLY A 67 -1.91 -0.53 -2.01
N LEU A 68 -2.93 -0.89 -1.21
CA LEU A 68 -4.34 -0.59 -1.51
C LEU A 68 -4.66 0.88 -1.27
N GLN A 69 -4.43 1.36 -0.07
CA GLN A 69 -4.69 2.67 0.52
C GLN A 69 -6.16 2.87 0.93
N SER A 70 -7.14 2.62 0.08
CA SER A 70 -8.57 2.66 0.39
C SER A 70 -9.36 1.67 -0.47
N ALA A 71 -10.51 1.20 0.02
CA ALA A 71 -11.47 0.44 -0.77
C ALA A 71 -12.49 1.36 -1.51
N ASP A 72 -12.37 2.67 -1.34
CA ASP A 72 -13.18 3.67 -2.02
C ASP A 72 -12.42 4.22 -3.23
N ASN A 73 -13.02 4.10 -4.42
CA ASN A 73 -12.40 4.54 -5.67
C ASN A 73 -12.28 6.07 -5.78
N GLU A 74 -13.11 6.85 -5.08
CA GLU A 74 -13.00 8.32 -5.05
C GLU A 74 -11.81 8.73 -4.17
N GLU A 75 -11.61 8.07 -3.03
CA GLU A 75 -10.42 8.27 -2.18
C GLU A 75 -9.13 7.87 -2.92
N LEU A 76 -9.13 6.75 -3.68
CA LEU A 76 -8.00 6.34 -4.51
C LEU A 76 -7.68 7.37 -5.60
N ALA A 77 -8.69 7.88 -6.28
CA ALA A 77 -8.51 8.91 -7.31
C ALA A 77 -7.95 10.21 -6.71
N LEU A 78 -8.38 10.61 -5.53
CA LEU A 78 -7.88 11.78 -4.81
C LEU A 78 -6.39 11.63 -4.46
N LEU A 79 -5.96 10.42 -4.07
CA LEU A 79 -4.55 10.09 -3.81
C LEU A 79 -3.70 10.01 -5.09
N GLY A 80 -4.30 10.21 -6.27
CA GLY A 80 -3.62 10.02 -7.55
C GLY A 80 -3.28 8.56 -7.85
N ARG A 81 -3.97 7.61 -7.23
CA ARG A 81 -3.80 6.19 -7.54
C ARG A 81 -4.40 5.88 -8.89
N ILE A 82 -3.67 5.07 -9.67
CA ILE A 82 -4.10 4.65 -11.01
C ILE A 82 -4.94 3.37 -11.00
N HIS A 83 -4.97 2.67 -9.88
CA HIS A 83 -5.73 1.43 -9.70
C HIS A 83 -7.06 1.70 -8.99
N THR A 84 -8.00 0.77 -9.18
CA THR A 84 -9.28 0.72 -8.48
C THR A 84 -9.30 -0.39 -7.43
N TRP A 85 -10.33 -0.41 -6.60
CA TRP A 85 -10.61 -1.51 -5.66
C TRP A 85 -10.71 -2.87 -6.37
N GLU A 86 -11.34 -2.91 -7.54
CA GLU A 86 -11.51 -4.14 -8.32
C GLU A 86 -10.16 -4.67 -8.84
N GLU A 87 -9.29 -3.78 -9.33
CA GLU A 87 -7.94 -4.13 -9.78
C GLU A 87 -7.05 -4.60 -8.62
N PHE A 88 -7.25 -4.03 -7.42
CA PHE A 88 -6.61 -4.54 -6.21
C PHE A 88 -7.10 -5.96 -5.89
N LEU A 89 -8.42 -6.22 -5.94
CA LEU A 89 -8.97 -7.56 -5.72
C LEU A 89 -8.41 -8.60 -6.69
N ASP A 90 -8.25 -8.23 -7.95
CA ASP A 90 -7.64 -9.11 -8.97
C ASP A 90 -6.17 -9.37 -8.67
N THR A 91 -5.43 -8.36 -8.21
CA THR A 91 -4.03 -8.49 -7.79
C THR A 91 -3.92 -9.41 -6.56
N PHE A 92 -4.76 -9.22 -5.55
CA PHE A 92 -4.79 -10.05 -4.35
C PHE A 92 -5.11 -11.52 -4.68
N LYS A 93 -6.11 -11.77 -5.51
CA LYS A 93 -6.44 -13.12 -6.01
C LYS A 93 -5.27 -13.74 -6.79
N ALA A 94 -4.60 -12.95 -7.63
CA ALA A 94 -3.43 -13.41 -8.36
C ALA A 94 -2.29 -13.81 -7.43
N ALA A 95 -2.07 -13.08 -6.33
CA ALA A 95 -1.09 -13.38 -5.30
C ALA A 95 -1.42 -14.69 -4.57
N ARG A 96 -2.67 -14.87 -4.13
CA ARG A 96 -3.12 -16.13 -3.52
C ARG A 96 -2.99 -17.32 -4.49
N ASN A 97 -3.36 -17.13 -5.76
CA ASN A 97 -3.21 -18.14 -6.81
C ASN A 97 -1.75 -18.44 -7.19
N ALA A 98 -0.82 -17.56 -6.86
CA ALA A 98 0.63 -17.77 -6.92
C ALA A 98 1.19 -18.37 -5.63
N CYS A 99 0.31 -18.80 -4.71
CA CYS A 99 0.61 -19.42 -3.43
C CYS A 99 1.37 -18.51 -2.44
N PHE A 100 1.17 -17.19 -2.48
CA PHE A 100 1.59 -16.31 -1.38
C PHE A 100 0.63 -16.49 -0.20
N THR A 101 1.21 -16.85 0.95
CA THR A 101 0.52 -17.09 2.23
C THR A 101 0.89 -16.05 3.28
N ASN A 102 1.70 -15.06 2.93
CA ASN A 102 2.03 -13.92 3.77
C ASN A 102 1.85 -12.65 2.92
N ILE A 103 0.70 -12.00 3.09
CA ILE A 103 0.33 -10.78 2.36
C ILE A 103 -0.02 -9.70 3.36
N ASN A 104 0.67 -8.60 3.25
CA ASN A 104 0.33 -7.35 3.92
C ASN A 104 -0.49 -6.48 2.96
N ILE A 105 -1.48 -5.78 3.50
CA ILE A 105 -2.26 -4.76 2.79
C ILE A 105 -2.03 -3.42 3.48
N ASP A 106 -1.56 -2.43 2.72
CA ASP A 106 -1.36 -1.07 3.22
C ASP A 106 -2.66 -0.27 3.02
N ILE A 107 -3.15 0.37 4.09
CA ILE A 107 -4.33 1.24 4.08
C ILE A 107 -4.01 2.58 4.73
N MET A 108 -4.72 3.62 4.33
CA MET A 108 -4.52 4.97 4.85
C MET A 108 -5.79 5.51 5.50
N SER A 109 -5.61 6.15 6.66
CA SER A 109 -6.60 6.98 7.32
C SER A 109 -6.34 8.47 7.11
N ALA A 110 -7.26 9.30 7.56
CA ALA A 110 -7.17 10.76 7.52
C ALA A 110 -7.03 11.37 6.11
N LEU A 111 -7.58 10.70 5.09
CA LEU A 111 -7.59 11.22 3.72
C LEU A 111 -8.55 12.42 3.60
N PRO A 112 -8.28 13.39 2.71
CA PRO A 112 -9.21 14.48 2.45
C PRO A 112 -10.58 13.95 2.00
N GLY A 113 -11.65 14.37 2.69
CA GLY A 113 -13.02 13.91 2.46
C GLY A 113 -13.36 12.55 3.07
N GLN A 114 -12.40 11.83 3.61
CA GLN A 114 -12.63 10.56 4.28
C GLN A 114 -13.46 10.77 5.56
N THR A 115 -14.42 9.91 5.78
CA THR A 115 -15.20 9.87 7.02
C THR A 115 -14.84 8.63 7.85
N VAL A 116 -15.15 8.65 9.15
CA VAL A 116 -14.99 7.46 10.01
C VAL A 116 -15.70 6.25 9.41
N LEU A 117 -16.88 6.44 8.81
CA LEU A 117 -17.64 5.36 8.18
C LEU A 117 -16.95 4.82 6.91
N SER A 118 -16.41 5.69 6.03
CA SER A 118 -15.70 5.23 4.81
C SER A 118 -14.43 4.47 5.18
N TYR A 119 -13.69 4.93 6.18
CA TYR A 119 -12.53 4.21 6.71
C TYR A 119 -12.92 2.85 7.31
N GLN A 120 -13.99 2.79 8.11
CA GLN A 120 -14.52 1.53 8.66
C GLN A 120 -14.93 0.55 7.57
N ASN A 121 -15.52 1.04 6.47
CA ASN A 121 -15.87 0.21 5.31
C ASN A 121 -14.62 -0.35 4.63
N THR A 122 -13.55 0.46 4.49
CA THR A 122 -12.25 -0.01 3.99
C THR A 122 -11.69 -1.11 4.87
N LEU A 123 -11.62 -0.91 6.20
CA LEU A 123 -11.16 -1.92 7.16
C LEU A 123 -11.97 -3.21 7.05
N THR A 124 -13.29 -3.10 7.04
CA THR A 124 -14.20 -4.28 6.95
C THR A 124 -13.96 -5.05 5.65
N SER A 125 -13.81 -4.34 4.53
CA SER A 125 -13.56 -4.94 3.22
C SER A 125 -12.21 -5.66 3.16
N VAL A 126 -11.18 -5.07 3.77
CA VAL A 126 -9.83 -5.66 3.85
C VAL A 126 -9.82 -6.88 4.77
N LEU A 127 -10.45 -6.79 5.95
CA LEU A 127 -10.54 -7.92 6.89
C LEU A 127 -11.25 -9.12 6.29
N ALA A 128 -12.26 -8.91 5.45
CA ALA A 128 -12.98 -9.99 4.75
C ALA A 128 -12.10 -10.77 3.76
N LEU A 129 -10.94 -10.24 3.37
CA LEU A 129 -9.97 -10.92 2.51
C LEU A 129 -9.01 -11.84 3.28
N HIS A 130 -9.04 -11.78 4.63
CA HIS A 130 -8.15 -12.53 5.51
C HIS A 130 -6.66 -12.39 5.16
N PRO A 131 -6.11 -11.16 5.11
CA PRO A 131 -4.67 -10.97 4.99
C PRO A 131 -3.97 -11.40 6.28
N GLU A 132 -2.69 -11.76 6.20
CA GLU A 132 -1.88 -12.10 7.37
C GLU A 132 -1.42 -10.85 8.12
N HIS A 133 -1.38 -9.69 7.43
CA HIS A 133 -0.98 -8.43 8.02
C HIS A 133 -1.72 -7.25 7.37
N ILE A 134 -1.95 -6.20 8.13
CA ILE A 134 -2.46 -4.91 7.66
C ILE A 134 -1.53 -3.83 8.21
N SER A 135 -1.02 -2.97 7.33
CA SER A 135 -0.34 -1.73 7.72
C SER A 135 -1.33 -0.58 7.57
N ALA A 136 -1.75 -0.02 8.69
CA ALA A 136 -2.63 1.14 8.71
C ALA A 136 -1.83 2.36 9.20
N TYR A 137 -1.94 3.46 8.47
CA TYR A 137 -1.26 4.71 8.80
C TYR A 137 -2.04 5.92 8.32
N SER A 138 -1.94 7.03 9.07
CA SER A 138 -2.59 8.29 8.74
C SER A 138 -1.82 9.05 7.67
N LEU A 139 -2.54 9.79 6.82
CA LEU A 139 -1.93 10.68 5.83
C LEU A 139 -1.07 11.73 6.55
N ILE A 140 0.20 11.82 6.16
CA ILE A 140 1.11 12.89 6.56
C ILE A 140 1.30 13.83 5.36
N ILE A 141 1.07 15.12 5.58
CA ILE A 141 1.22 16.16 4.54
C ILE A 141 2.60 16.78 4.68
N GLU A 142 3.48 16.49 3.74
CA GLU A 142 4.87 16.96 3.74
C GLU A 142 5.04 18.21 2.86
N GLU A 143 5.88 19.15 3.31
CA GLU A 143 6.25 20.35 2.54
C GLU A 143 6.86 19.97 1.18
N GLY A 144 6.51 20.76 0.16
CA GLY A 144 6.99 20.53 -1.21
C GLY A 144 6.20 19.47 -1.99
N THR A 145 5.09 18.98 -1.45
CA THR A 145 4.17 18.09 -2.14
C THR A 145 2.92 18.84 -2.65
N PRO A 146 2.26 18.37 -3.74
CA PRO A 146 0.99 18.95 -4.17
C PRO A 146 -0.09 18.94 -3.06
N PHE A 147 -0.07 17.96 -2.17
CA PHE A 147 -0.96 17.90 -1.01
C PHE A 147 -0.68 19.02 -0.02
N PHE A 148 0.60 19.40 0.18
CA PHE A 148 0.94 20.52 1.03
C PHE A 148 0.46 21.85 0.43
N ASP A 149 0.59 22.04 -0.89
CA ASP A 149 0.09 23.24 -1.55
C ASP A 149 -1.44 23.36 -1.43
N GLU A 150 -2.14 22.22 -1.36
CA GLU A 150 -3.60 22.18 -1.31
C GLU A 150 -4.13 22.16 0.13
N TYR A 151 -3.51 21.41 1.06
CA TYR A 151 -4.02 21.14 2.40
C TYR A 151 -3.10 21.62 3.53
N GLY A 152 -1.84 21.97 3.25
CA GLY A 152 -0.87 22.43 4.23
C GLY A 152 -1.27 23.75 4.91
N GLU A 153 -0.80 23.96 6.11
CA GLU A 153 -0.98 25.22 6.86
C GLU A 153 -0.11 26.32 6.25
N THR A 154 -0.58 26.99 5.24
CA THR A 154 -0.03 28.27 4.80
C THR A 154 -0.98 29.38 5.23
N ASP A 155 -0.39 30.50 5.73
CA ASP A 155 -1.06 31.71 6.27
C ASP A 155 -2.51 31.91 5.82
N CYS A 156 -3.39 32.04 6.79
CA CYS A 156 -4.85 32.05 6.74
C CYS A 156 -5.56 33.01 5.79
N ALA A 157 -4.88 33.72 4.93
CA ALA A 157 -5.48 34.82 4.15
C ALA A 157 -5.96 34.45 2.74
N LYS A 158 -5.71 33.25 2.22
CA LYS A 158 -5.98 32.92 0.80
C LYS A 158 -6.75 31.61 0.55
N LYS A 159 -7.26 30.91 1.56
CA LYS A 159 -8.06 29.70 1.31
C LYS A 159 -9.42 30.07 0.73
N LYS A 160 -9.59 29.92 -0.59
CA LYS A 160 -10.92 29.81 -1.22
C LYS A 160 -11.71 28.76 -0.45
N LYS A 161 -13.02 28.97 -0.21
CA LYS A 161 -13.91 27.95 0.35
C LYS A 161 -13.73 26.65 -0.43
N LYS A 162 -13.08 25.67 0.19
CA LYS A 162 -12.98 24.31 -0.38
C LYS A 162 -14.32 23.63 -0.16
N ASP A 163 -14.74 22.81 -1.13
CA ASP A 163 -15.88 21.92 -0.95
C ASP A 163 -15.64 21.03 0.28
N ALA A 164 -16.68 20.81 1.08
CA ALA A 164 -16.60 19.98 2.30
C ALA A 164 -16.03 18.57 2.01
N ALA A 165 -16.25 18.04 0.81
CA ALA A 165 -15.70 16.76 0.31
C ALA A 165 -14.18 16.77 0.12
N LYS A 166 -13.50 17.91 0.31
CA LYS A 166 -12.05 18.07 0.17
C LYS A 166 -11.40 18.60 1.45
N LEU A 167 -12.08 18.58 2.57
CA LEU A 167 -11.52 18.95 3.86
C LEU A 167 -10.84 17.73 4.49
N LEU A 168 -9.75 17.98 5.22
CA LEU A 168 -9.17 16.96 6.09
C LEU A 168 -10.17 16.63 7.21
N PRO A 169 -10.24 15.37 7.64
CA PRO A 169 -10.97 15.01 8.85
C PRO A 169 -10.50 15.83 10.05
N SER A 170 -11.40 16.09 10.98
CA SER A 170 -11.06 16.73 12.26
C SER A 170 -10.18 15.81 13.11
N GLU A 171 -9.46 16.40 14.09
CA GLU A 171 -8.64 15.60 15.02
C GLU A 171 -9.47 14.51 15.73
N ASP A 172 -10.72 14.83 16.14
CA ASP A 172 -11.61 13.86 16.76
C ASP A 172 -11.97 12.69 15.81
N GLU A 173 -12.18 12.97 14.51
CA GLU A 173 -12.43 11.92 13.51
C GLU A 173 -11.18 11.07 13.26
N VAL A 174 -9.99 11.67 13.24
CA VAL A 174 -8.73 10.93 13.11
C VAL A 174 -8.54 9.99 14.30
N VAL A 175 -8.77 10.48 15.53
CA VAL A 175 -8.72 9.64 16.74
C VAL A 175 -9.70 8.48 16.65
N GLN A 176 -10.94 8.72 16.19
CA GLN A 176 -11.92 7.65 16.00
C GLN A 176 -11.48 6.61 14.94
N MET A 177 -10.81 7.05 13.85
CA MET A 177 -10.26 6.14 12.85
C MET A 177 -9.12 5.29 13.44
N ASP A 178 -8.25 5.89 14.24
CA ASP A 178 -7.14 5.18 14.90
C ASP A 178 -7.67 4.15 15.94
N GLU A 179 -8.76 4.48 16.65
CA GLU A 179 -9.41 3.54 17.58
C GLU A 179 -10.06 2.33 16.89
N LEU A 180 -10.39 2.43 15.59
CA LEU A 180 -10.93 1.32 14.79
C LEU A 180 -9.85 0.35 14.33
N THR A 181 -8.58 0.80 14.29
CA THR A 181 -7.42 0.03 13.79
C THR A 181 -6.80 -0.84 14.87
#